data_d3e67563f17e1fbcb5bc38267d3b0e00
#
_entry.id   d3e67563f17e1fbcb5bc38267d3b0e00
#
_cell.length_a   1.000
_cell.length_b   1.000
_cell.length_c   1.000
_cell.angle_alpha   90.00
_cell.angle_beta   90.00
_cell.angle_gamma   90.00
#
_symmetry.space_group_name_H-M   'P 1'
#
loop_
_entity.id
_entity.type
_entity.pdbx_description
1 polymer ?
#
loop_
_entity_poly.entity_id
_entity_poly.type
_entity_poly.pdbx_seq_one_letter_code
_entity_poly.pdbx_strand_id
1 'polypeptide(L)'
;LLSRSYVKDYRKNIEVVSFKEKVSKIRGLVTVELFDAATKKKVLEAKTENLITSIGYNYLRWAIQDRIIQNSSASKPSFSNVFNQIQLYSSSQIESDDLYPETGNLIGWADQTAYAGSDTLRGSLNVTESNFNFDRYMRMHFVFDWPTNAANGTFQTIIWAYSNPLQFAWYSFSSPDSSSYGLAWDGTNLWLAGGNTQKIYKLNPSTGAVISSFSSPDSYPYGLAWDGANLWLAGYNTQKIYKLNPSTGAVISSFSSPDSYPYGLAWDGANLWLAGNNTKKIYKLNPSTGAVISSFSSPDSWPYGLAWDGANLWLAGNNTKKIYKLNPSTGAVISSFSSPDSWPYGLAWDGANLWLAGNNTKKIYKLNQALYGARTLLASPVTKTSTNTMKIQYDFVFQE
;
A
#
# COMPACT_ATOMS: atom_id res chain seq x y z
N LEU A 1 30.31 -4.62 11.31
CA LEU A 1 30.99 -5.29 12.43
C LEU A 1 30.06 -5.27 13.63
N LEU A 2 29.49 -6.43 13.99
CA LEU A 2 28.79 -6.64 15.26
C LEU A 2 29.85 -6.70 16.38
N SER A 3 29.94 -5.67 17.21
CA SER A 3 30.70 -5.79 18.44
C SER A 3 29.87 -6.58 19.45
N ARG A 4 30.26 -7.81 19.76
CA ARG A 4 29.71 -8.58 20.86
C ARG A 4 30.18 -7.99 22.18
N SER A 5 29.27 -7.42 22.97
CA SER A 5 29.54 -7.17 24.38
C SER A 5 28.80 -8.21 25.22
N TYR A 6 29.55 -8.96 26.01
CA TYR A 6 28.99 -9.92 26.96
C TYR A 6 28.80 -9.21 28.30
N VAL A 7 27.59 -9.25 28.84
CA VAL A 7 27.35 -8.95 30.25
C VAL A 7 26.97 -10.24 30.94
N LYS A 8 27.82 -10.76 31.79
CA LYS A 8 27.58 -11.96 32.58
C LYS A 8 27.00 -11.55 33.92
N ASP A 9 25.70 -11.73 34.13
CA ASP A 9 25.12 -11.59 35.48
C ASP A 9 25.25 -12.92 36.23
N TYR A 10 26.26 -13.04 37.04
CA TYR A 10 26.55 -14.26 37.85
C TYR A 10 25.47 -14.60 38.88
N ARG A 11 24.50 -13.68 39.13
CA ARG A 11 23.42 -13.91 40.09
C ARG A 11 22.22 -14.66 39.48
N LYS A 12 22.11 -14.74 38.15
CA LYS A 12 20.95 -15.31 37.45
C LYS A 12 21.29 -16.40 36.42
N ASN A 13 22.57 -16.77 36.25
CA ASN A 13 23.02 -17.65 35.15
C ASN A 13 22.48 -17.29 33.75
N ILE A 14 22.22 -15.98 33.49
CA ILE A 14 21.75 -15.47 32.22
C ILE A 14 22.92 -14.77 31.53
N GLU A 15 23.34 -15.30 30.39
CA GLU A 15 24.21 -14.58 29.46
C GLU A 15 23.34 -13.61 28.62
N VAL A 16 23.39 -12.33 28.91
CA VAL A 16 22.76 -11.32 28.06
C VAL A 16 23.79 -10.89 27.02
N VAL A 17 23.60 -11.35 25.80
CA VAL A 17 24.36 -10.87 24.64
C VAL A 17 23.70 -9.60 24.14
N SER A 18 24.24 -8.43 24.43
CA SER A 18 23.78 -7.19 23.84
C SER A 18 24.49 -6.98 22.49
N PHE A 19 23.71 -6.89 21.42
CA PHE A 19 24.22 -6.50 20.12
C PHE A 19 24.22 -4.95 20.05
N LYS A 20 25.38 -4.33 20.18
CA LYS A 20 25.56 -2.93 19.78
C LYS A 20 25.73 -2.86 18.27
N GLU A 21 24.91 -2.05 17.68
CA GLU A 21 24.74 -1.85 16.25
C GLU A 21 26.02 -1.66 15.45
N LYS A 22 26.19 -2.55 14.51
CA LYS A 22 26.63 -2.27 13.13
C LYS A 22 26.36 -3.52 12.29
N VAL A 23 25.10 -3.90 12.10
CA VAL A 23 24.76 -4.75 10.95
C VAL A 23 24.79 -3.82 9.75
N SER A 24 25.86 -3.80 9.02
CA SER A 24 26.02 -2.85 7.91
C SER A 24 25.27 -3.26 6.65
N LYS A 25 24.89 -4.53 6.50
CA LYS A 25 24.12 -4.99 5.33
C LYS A 25 23.40 -6.31 5.61
N ILE A 26 22.08 -6.32 5.44
CA ILE A 26 21.31 -7.55 5.21
C ILE A 26 21.21 -7.69 3.69
N ARG A 27 21.58 -8.85 3.16
CA ARG A 27 21.39 -9.19 1.74
C ARG A 27 20.32 -10.25 1.61
N GLY A 28 19.47 -10.10 0.60
CA GLY A 28 18.60 -11.16 0.13
C GLY A 28 19.20 -11.82 -1.11
N LEU A 29 19.26 -13.12 -1.12
CA LEU A 29 19.66 -13.91 -2.28
C LEU A 29 18.43 -14.67 -2.78
N VAL A 30 18.10 -14.52 -4.05
CA VAL A 30 16.97 -15.19 -4.66
C VAL A 30 17.43 -16.11 -5.77
N THR A 31 16.97 -17.35 -5.71
CA THR A 31 17.15 -18.33 -6.81
C THR A 31 15.77 -18.77 -7.29
N VAL A 32 15.53 -18.62 -8.57
CA VAL A 32 14.33 -19.13 -9.25
C VAL A 32 14.72 -20.31 -10.11
N GLU A 33 14.06 -21.43 -9.93
CA GLU A 33 14.31 -22.66 -10.67
C GLU A 33 13.02 -23.16 -11.33
N LEU A 34 13.10 -23.50 -12.61
CA LEU A 34 12.02 -24.21 -13.31
C LEU A 34 12.45 -25.65 -13.60
N PHE A 35 11.56 -26.57 -13.40
CA PHE A 35 11.76 -28.00 -13.67
C PHE A 35 10.70 -28.45 -14.67
N ASP A 36 11.12 -29.21 -15.68
CA ASP A 36 10.19 -29.93 -16.55
C ASP A 36 9.37 -30.91 -15.70
N ALA A 37 8.05 -30.86 -15.86
CA ALA A 37 7.13 -31.58 -14.98
C ALA A 37 7.20 -33.11 -15.18
N ALA A 38 7.51 -33.56 -16.40
CA ALA A 38 7.58 -34.96 -16.76
C ALA A 38 8.94 -35.58 -16.39
N THR A 39 10.03 -34.92 -16.76
CA THR A 39 11.40 -35.45 -16.58
C THR A 39 12.04 -35.08 -15.26
N LYS A 40 11.47 -34.11 -14.54
CA LYS A 40 12.03 -33.51 -13.31
C LYS A 40 13.39 -32.82 -13.50
N LYS A 41 13.84 -32.66 -14.71
CA LYS A 41 15.10 -31.95 -15.02
C LYS A 41 14.94 -30.45 -14.85
N LYS A 42 15.95 -29.79 -14.30
CA LYS A 42 16.01 -28.35 -14.25
C LYS A 42 16.17 -27.79 -15.67
N VAL A 43 15.27 -26.89 -16.08
CA VAL A 43 15.24 -26.27 -17.40
C VAL A 43 15.64 -24.79 -17.36
N LEU A 44 15.56 -24.15 -16.19
CA LEU A 44 15.99 -22.78 -15.99
C LEU A 44 16.48 -22.60 -14.54
N GLU A 45 17.53 -21.77 -14.39
CA GLU A 45 17.96 -21.22 -13.10
C GLU A 45 18.27 -19.72 -13.29
N ALA A 46 17.69 -18.88 -12.45
CA ALA A 46 18.00 -17.46 -12.36
C ALA A 46 18.37 -17.12 -10.91
N LYS A 47 19.49 -16.43 -10.71
CA LYS A 47 19.97 -15.98 -9.40
C LYS A 47 20.18 -14.49 -9.38
N THR A 48 19.83 -13.85 -8.29
CA THR A 48 20.07 -12.42 -8.09
C THR A 48 20.18 -12.08 -6.61
N GLU A 49 20.87 -11.00 -6.29
CA GLU A 49 20.81 -10.34 -5.00
C GLU A 49 19.65 -9.33 -5.03
N ASN A 50 19.07 -8.99 -3.88
CA ASN A 50 17.98 -8.05 -3.81
C ASN A 50 18.22 -6.93 -2.81
N LEU A 51 17.46 -5.86 -2.97
CA LEU A 51 17.34 -4.79 -2.01
C LEU A 51 16.45 -5.23 -0.84
N ILE A 52 16.95 -5.06 0.39
CA ILE A 52 16.13 -5.11 1.61
C ILE A 52 15.74 -3.68 1.94
N THR A 53 14.44 -3.40 1.98
CA THR A 53 13.93 -2.06 2.28
C THR A 53 14.26 -1.67 3.73
N SER A 54 14.25 -0.37 4.03
CA SER A 54 14.43 0.15 5.39
C SER A 54 13.42 -0.46 6.38
N ILE A 55 12.20 -0.69 5.92
CA ILE A 55 11.15 -1.37 6.70
C ILE A 55 11.52 -2.82 6.92
N GLY A 56 11.91 -3.55 5.87
CA GLY A 56 12.35 -4.93 5.96
C GLY A 56 13.52 -5.10 6.93
N TYR A 57 14.49 -4.20 6.85
CA TYR A 57 15.63 -4.16 7.76
C TYR A 57 15.19 -4.00 9.23
N ASN A 58 14.33 -3.03 9.52
CA ASN A 58 13.84 -2.77 10.87
C ASN A 58 13.05 -3.95 11.43
N TYR A 59 12.21 -4.60 10.61
CA TYR A 59 11.45 -5.79 11.01
C TYR A 59 12.35 -6.99 11.27
N LEU A 60 13.30 -7.27 10.38
CA LEU A 60 14.27 -8.36 10.58
C LEU A 60 15.12 -8.13 11.84
N ARG A 61 15.54 -6.89 12.07
CA ARG A 61 16.25 -6.49 13.27
C ARG A 61 15.41 -6.71 14.54
N TRP A 62 14.14 -6.29 14.52
CA TRP A 62 13.23 -6.51 15.64
C TRP A 62 13.00 -8.00 15.92
N ALA A 63 12.77 -8.80 14.90
CA ALA A 63 12.59 -10.24 15.03
C ALA A 63 13.83 -10.94 15.63
N ILE A 64 15.03 -10.46 15.30
CA ILE A 64 16.28 -10.93 15.88
C ILE A 64 16.39 -10.51 17.35
N GLN A 65 16.08 -9.26 17.67
CA GLN A 65 16.14 -8.75 19.05
C GLN A 65 15.15 -9.47 19.96
N ASP A 66 13.92 -9.69 19.51
CA ASP A 66 12.90 -10.41 20.27
C ASP A 66 13.33 -11.85 20.59
N ARG A 67 13.94 -12.52 19.63
CA ARG A 67 14.46 -13.88 19.81
C ARG A 67 15.62 -13.98 20.80
N ILE A 68 16.48 -12.96 20.86
CA ILE A 68 17.64 -12.91 21.75
C ILE A 68 17.20 -12.62 23.19
N ILE A 69 16.18 -11.80 23.38
CA ILE A 69 15.68 -11.39 24.71
C ILE A 69 14.82 -12.49 25.34
N GLN A 70 14.08 -13.23 24.53
CA GLN A 70 13.15 -14.25 25.01
C GLN A 70 13.76 -15.66 25.15
N ASN A 71 15.00 -15.85 25.46
CA ASN A 71 15.67 -17.14 25.65
C ASN A 71 14.87 -18.15 26.51
N SER A 72 13.62 -18.36 26.22
CA SER A 72 12.70 -19.29 26.84
C SER A 72 12.20 -20.29 25.81
N SER A 73 12.06 -21.52 26.23
CA SER A 73 11.51 -22.69 25.57
C SER A 73 10.11 -22.52 24.93
N ALA A 74 9.68 -21.30 24.70
CA ALA A 74 8.44 -20.96 24.03
C ALA A 74 8.58 -21.18 22.52
N SER A 75 7.58 -21.87 21.98
CA SER A 75 7.30 -22.11 20.57
C SER A 75 7.97 -21.15 19.60
N LYS A 76 8.59 -21.71 18.54
CA LYS A 76 9.19 -20.99 17.41
C LYS A 76 8.51 -19.66 17.17
N PRO A 77 9.22 -18.52 17.14
CA PRO A 77 8.59 -17.27 16.76
C PRO A 77 7.93 -17.48 15.41
N SER A 78 6.63 -17.31 15.39
CA SER A 78 5.84 -17.36 14.17
C SER A 78 6.33 -16.20 13.31
N PHE A 79 7.06 -16.50 12.24
CA PHE A 79 7.40 -15.54 11.18
C PHE A 79 6.15 -14.91 10.55
N SER A 80 4.97 -15.43 10.92
CA SER A 80 3.65 -14.98 10.50
C SER A 80 3.38 -13.48 10.71
N ASN A 81 4.22 -12.79 11.47
CA ASN A 81 4.04 -11.38 11.78
C ASN A 81 5.05 -10.44 11.11
N VAL A 82 5.99 -10.93 10.30
CA VAL A 82 7.05 -10.05 9.76
C VAL A 82 6.94 -9.83 8.26
N PHE A 83 7.05 -10.83 7.46
CA PHE A 83 6.76 -10.85 6.02
C PHE A 83 6.30 -12.25 5.71
N ASN A 84 5.03 -12.42 5.50
CA ASN A 84 4.43 -13.74 5.43
C ASN A 84 4.22 -14.24 4.01
N GLN A 85 4.53 -13.42 3.01
CA GLN A 85 4.25 -13.76 1.61
C GLN A 85 5.35 -13.34 0.65
N ILE A 86 5.57 -14.22 -0.32
CA ILE A 86 6.30 -13.92 -1.55
C ILE A 86 5.29 -13.68 -2.68
N GLN A 87 5.50 -12.68 -3.49
CA GLN A 87 4.63 -12.28 -4.59
C GLN A 87 5.45 -12.07 -5.86
N LEU A 88 4.91 -12.48 -7.01
CA LEU A 88 5.54 -12.45 -8.32
C LEU A 88 4.76 -11.53 -9.25
N TYR A 89 5.42 -10.53 -9.82
CA TYR A 89 4.80 -9.54 -10.69
C TYR A 89 5.45 -9.48 -12.07
N SER A 90 4.63 -9.19 -13.08
CA SER A 90 5.10 -9.04 -14.47
C SER A 90 5.86 -7.73 -14.72
N SER A 91 5.95 -6.83 -13.74
CA SER A 91 6.67 -5.57 -13.89
C SER A 91 8.18 -5.76 -13.93
N SER A 92 8.85 -4.84 -14.64
CA SER A 92 10.30 -4.67 -14.66
C SER A 92 10.74 -3.44 -13.87
N GLN A 93 10.01 -3.09 -12.83
CA GLN A 93 10.24 -1.88 -12.06
C GLN A 93 11.57 -1.95 -11.31
N ILE A 94 12.36 -0.88 -11.41
CA ILE A 94 13.67 -0.77 -10.75
C ILE A 94 13.51 -0.89 -9.24
N GLU A 95 14.44 -1.58 -8.58
CA GLU A 95 14.51 -1.66 -7.13
C GLU A 95 14.60 -0.27 -6.51
N SER A 96 13.71 0.05 -5.60
CA SER A 96 13.72 1.29 -4.83
C SER A 96 13.21 1.04 -3.41
N ASP A 97 13.54 1.94 -2.50
CA ASP A 97 13.04 1.91 -1.10
C ASP A 97 11.59 2.44 -1.01
N ASP A 98 10.99 2.79 -2.14
CA ASP A 98 9.62 3.28 -2.22
C ASP A 98 8.62 2.15 -1.91
N LEU A 99 7.68 2.45 -1.04
CA LEU A 99 6.66 1.53 -0.53
C LEU A 99 5.42 1.43 -1.43
N TYR A 100 5.54 1.74 -2.71
CA TYR A 100 4.39 1.77 -3.62
C TYR A 100 4.01 0.37 -4.10
N PRO A 101 2.70 0.11 -4.32
CA PRO A 101 2.25 -1.14 -4.91
C PRO A 101 2.94 -1.37 -6.25
N GLU A 102 3.26 -2.63 -6.51
CA GLU A 102 3.89 -3.03 -7.76
C GLU A 102 3.03 -2.65 -8.97
N THR A 103 3.69 -2.21 -10.03
CA THR A 103 3.07 -2.11 -11.34
C THR A 103 3.09 -3.48 -12.02
N GLY A 104 2.14 -3.71 -12.93
CA GLY A 104 2.01 -4.97 -13.64
C GLY A 104 1.01 -5.94 -12.98
N ASN A 105 0.92 -7.12 -13.56
CA ASN A 105 -0.01 -8.15 -13.11
C ASN A 105 0.64 -9.06 -12.07
N LEU A 106 -0.11 -9.43 -11.03
CA LEU A 106 0.27 -10.50 -10.13
C LEU A 106 0.25 -11.82 -10.90
N ILE A 107 1.38 -12.50 -10.96
CA ILE A 107 1.55 -13.79 -11.65
C ILE A 107 1.42 -14.96 -10.67
N GLY A 108 1.88 -14.76 -9.44
CA GLY A 108 1.78 -15.78 -8.40
C GLY A 108 2.12 -15.23 -7.03
N TRP A 109 1.75 -16.00 -6.00
CA TRP A 109 2.09 -15.69 -4.61
C TRP A 109 2.15 -16.98 -3.76
N ALA A 110 2.84 -16.94 -2.65
CA ALA A 110 2.82 -17.98 -1.63
C ALA A 110 3.00 -17.36 -0.24
N ASP A 111 2.36 -17.95 0.75
CA ASP A 111 2.55 -17.59 2.16
C ASP A 111 3.31 -18.71 2.92
N GLN A 112 3.49 -18.52 4.20
CA GLN A 112 4.21 -19.46 5.06
C GLN A 112 3.39 -20.70 5.44
N THR A 113 2.36 -21.04 4.68
CA THR A 113 1.54 -22.22 4.89
C THR A 113 1.67 -23.20 3.74
N ALA A 114 1.55 -24.49 4.04
CA ALA A 114 1.39 -25.49 3.00
C ALA A 114 0.01 -25.31 2.33
N TYR A 115 -0.02 -25.40 1.00
CA TYR A 115 -1.22 -25.23 0.22
C TYR A 115 -1.42 -26.40 -0.77
N ALA A 116 -2.58 -27.01 -0.75
CA ALA A 116 -2.96 -28.11 -1.62
C ALA A 116 -4.28 -27.85 -2.39
N GLY A 117 -4.72 -26.57 -2.47
CA GLY A 117 -5.93 -26.18 -3.17
C GLY A 117 -5.73 -25.95 -4.67
N SER A 118 -6.75 -25.41 -5.33
CA SER A 118 -6.82 -25.22 -6.78
C SER A 118 -6.61 -23.77 -7.24
N ASP A 119 -6.19 -22.85 -6.36
CA ASP A 119 -5.89 -21.47 -6.73
C ASP A 119 -4.73 -21.43 -7.73
N THR A 120 -4.99 -20.88 -8.92
CA THR A 120 -4.04 -20.85 -10.03
C THR A 120 -2.91 -19.83 -9.86
N LEU A 121 -2.94 -19.02 -8.82
CA LEU A 121 -1.86 -18.07 -8.49
C LEU A 121 -1.01 -18.57 -7.30
N ARG A 122 -1.54 -19.49 -6.49
CA ARG A 122 -0.98 -19.81 -5.19
C ARG A 122 0.03 -20.95 -5.23
N GLY A 123 1.23 -20.68 -4.72
CA GLY A 123 2.23 -21.68 -4.35
C GLY A 123 2.14 -22.11 -2.89
N SER A 124 3.07 -22.95 -2.48
CA SER A 124 3.14 -23.55 -1.15
C SER A 124 4.53 -23.39 -0.55
N LEU A 125 4.61 -23.11 0.75
CA LEU A 125 5.87 -23.19 1.48
C LEU A 125 6.33 -24.65 1.53
N ASN A 126 7.57 -24.88 1.13
CA ASN A 126 8.26 -26.18 1.31
C ASN A 126 8.92 -26.22 2.69
N VAL A 127 8.20 -26.73 3.67
CA VAL A 127 8.68 -26.79 5.07
C VAL A 127 9.86 -27.75 5.27
N THR A 128 10.03 -28.70 4.35
CA THR A 128 11.11 -29.70 4.42
C THR A 128 12.46 -29.10 4.01
N GLU A 129 12.45 -28.28 2.98
CA GLU A 129 13.65 -27.64 2.47
C GLU A 129 13.94 -26.28 3.14
N SER A 130 12.93 -25.65 3.74
CA SER A 130 13.09 -24.35 4.40
C SER A 130 13.75 -24.50 5.78
N ASN A 131 14.66 -23.57 6.09
CA ASN A 131 15.30 -23.47 7.40
C ASN A 131 15.08 -22.06 7.99
N PHE A 132 14.21 -21.98 8.98
CA PHE A 132 13.88 -20.73 9.66
C PHE A 132 14.79 -20.44 10.86
N ASN A 133 15.70 -21.34 11.19
CA ASN A 133 16.68 -21.12 12.23
C ASN A 133 17.87 -20.37 11.62
N PHE A 134 18.33 -19.35 12.35
CA PHE A 134 19.63 -18.78 12.02
C PHE A 134 20.67 -19.90 12.19
N ASP A 135 21.28 -20.28 11.09
CA ASP A 135 22.47 -21.11 11.14
C ASP A 135 23.64 -20.31 11.77
N ARG A 136 24.78 -20.95 11.98
CA ARG A 136 25.96 -20.26 12.48
C ARG A 136 26.44 -19.12 11.59
N TYR A 137 25.92 -19.04 10.36
CA TYR A 137 26.21 -17.98 9.38
C TYR A 137 25.13 -16.88 9.37
N MET A 138 24.22 -16.88 10.34
CA MET A 138 23.12 -15.91 10.40
C MET A 138 22.28 -15.86 9.12
N ARG A 139 21.94 -17.04 8.57
CA ARG A 139 21.14 -17.17 7.35
C ARG A 139 19.79 -17.80 7.67
N MET A 140 18.71 -17.22 7.10
CA MET A 140 17.40 -17.84 7.03
C MET A 140 17.11 -18.24 5.59
N HIS A 141 16.63 -19.45 5.38
CA HIS A 141 16.35 -20.03 4.07
C HIS A 141 14.88 -20.38 3.92
N PHE A 142 14.24 -19.85 2.90
CA PHE A 142 12.86 -20.12 2.55
C PHE A 142 12.78 -20.75 1.18
N VAL A 143 11.96 -21.78 1.04
CA VAL A 143 11.70 -22.45 -0.22
C VAL A 143 10.20 -22.46 -0.48
N PHE A 144 9.81 -22.01 -1.66
CA PHE A 144 8.42 -22.02 -2.12
C PHE A 144 8.32 -22.79 -3.43
N ASP A 145 7.29 -23.63 -3.53
CA ASP A 145 7.02 -24.44 -4.70
C ASP A 145 5.68 -24.04 -5.36
N TRP A 146 5.67 -23.97 -6.67
CA TRP A 146 4.46 -23.83 -7.48
C TRP A 146 4.27 -25.03 -8.40
N PRO A 147 3.09 -25.66 -8.36
CA PRO A 147 2.75 -26.76 -9.26
C PRO A 147 2.55 -26.28 -10.70
N THR A 148 2.33 -27.20 -11.62
CA THR A 148 2.17 -26.93 -13.04
C THR A 148 0.97 -26.01 -13.35
N ASN A 149 -0.08 -26.06 -12.57
CA ASN A 149 -1.31 -25.28 -12.74
C ASN A 149 -1.29 -23.90 -12.08
N ALA A 150 -0.24 -23.54 -11.34
CA ALA A 150 -0.18 -22.26 -10.62
C ALA A 150 0.97 -21.37 -11.09
N ALA A 151 0.80 -20.05 -10.98
CA ALA A 151 1.75 -19.00 -11.36
C ALA A 151 2.23 -19.09 -12.82
N ASN A 152 1.34 -19.50 -13.73
CA ASN A 152 1.66 -19.56 -15.16
C ASN A 152 1.63 -18.15 -15.76
N GLY A 153 2.76 -17.70 -16.25
CA GLY A 153 2.97 -16.37 -16.79
C GLY A 153 4.43 -15.95 -16.74
N THR A 154 4.67 -14.74 -17.19
CA THR A 154 6.01 -14.13 -17.19
C THR A 154 6.09 -13.13 -16.05
N PHE A 155 7.08 -13.28 -15.18
CA PHE A 155 7.37 -12.35 -14.08
C PHE A 155 8.84 -11.93 -14.10
N GLN A 156 9.12 -10.75 -13.57
CA GLN A 156 10.47 -10.24 -13.42
C GLN A 156 10.71 -9.64 -12.03
N THR A 157 9.65 -9.27 -11.31
CA THR A 157 9.76 -8.73 -9.96
C THR A 157 9.27 -9.75 -8.94
N ILE A 158 10.04 -9.95 -7.88
CA ILE A 158 9.72 -10.77 -6.70
C ILE A 158 9.74 -9.86 -5.48
N ILE A 159 8.70 -9.91 -4.67
CA ILE A 159 8.64 -9.12 -3.44
C ILE A 159 8.30 -9.98 -2.23
N TRP A 160 8.81 -9.60 -1.07
CA TRP A 160 8.35 -10.06 0.23
C TRP A 160 7.39 -9.04 0.82
N ALA A 161 6.14 -9.44 1.03
CA ALA A 161 5.07 -8.60 1.53
C ALA A 161 4.50 -9.10 2.84
N TYR A 162 3.89 -8.19 3.59
CA TYR A 162 3.25 -8.51 4.88
C TYR A 162 1.85 -9.11 4.71
N SER A 163 1.17 -8.89 3.58
CA SER A 163 -0.23 -9.28 3.41
C SER A 163 -0.49 -10.01 2.11
N ASN A 164 -1.51 -10.86 2.11
CA ASN A 164 -2.03 -11.50 0.93
C ASN A 164 -2.35 -10.45 -0.17
N PRO A 165 -1.80 -10.57 -1.39
CA PRO A 165 -2.07 -9.64 -2.48
C PRO A 165 -3.55 -9.63 -2.90
N LEU A 166 -4.29 -10.71 -2.58
CA LEU A 166 -5.72 -10.82 -2.79
C LEU A 166 -6.55 -10.36 -1.58
N GLN A 167 -5.89 -10.13 -0.45
CA GLN A 167 -6.47 -9.60 0.78
C GLN A 167 -5.56 -8.49 1.29
N PHE A 168 -5.73 -7.31 0.77
CA PHE A 168 -5.17 -6.15 1.44
C PHE A 168 -5.73 -6.12 2.87
N ALA A 169 -4.87 -6.14 3.88
CA ALA A 169 -5.29 -5.95 5.25
C ALA A 169 -5.73 -4.49 5.42
N TRP A 170 -6.99 -4.26 5.08
CA TRP A 170 -7.60 -2.95 5.25
C TRP A 170 -8.04 -2.82 6.71
N TYR A 171 -7.48 -1.86 7.40
CA TYR A 171 -8.20 -1.33 8.53
C TYR A 171 -9.41 -0.57 7.98
N SER A 172 -10.58 -0.85 8.46
CA SER A 172 -11.79 -0.12 8.06
C SER A 172 -12.76 0.00 9.22
N PHE A 173 -13.53 1.05 9.19
CA PHE A 173 -14.66 1.27 10.09
C PHE A 173 -15.90 1.70 9.30
N SER A 174 -17.08 1.55 9.90
CA SER A 174 -18.33 1.96 9.28
C SER A 174 -18.40 3.48 9.16
N SER A 175 -18.80 3.98 8.00
CA SER A 175 -19.10 5.40 7.83
C SER A 175 -20.30 5.82 8.67
N PRO A 176 -20.30 7.04 9.24
CA PRO A 176 -21.48 7.60 9.89
C PRO A 176 -22.58 8.02 8.91
N ASP A 177 -22.29 8.03 7.60
CA ASP A 177 -23.24 8.38 6.55
C ASP A 177 -23.37 7.24 5.53
N SER A 178 -24.58 6.98 5.07
CA SER A 178 -24.87 5.96 4.08
C SER A 178 -24.41 6.33 2.65
N SER A 179 -24.04 7.59 2.43
CA SER A 179 -23.47 8.11 1.19
C SER A 179 -22.15 8.81 1.49
N SER A 180 -21.07 8.03 1.55
CA SER A 180 -19.72 8.51 1.88
C SER A 180 -19.05 9.07 0.65
N TYR A 181 -18.79 10.39 0.60
CA TYR A 181 -18.23 11.05 -0.57
C TYR A 181 -16.79 11.52 -0.34
N GLY A 182 -16.56 12.79 -0.07
CA GLY A 182 -15.20 13.34 0.06
C GLY A 182 -14.51 12.98 1.37
N LEU A 183 -13.20 12.82 1.32
CA LEU A 183 -12.34 12.69 2.50
C LEU A 183 -11.26 13.76 2.50
N ALA A 184 -10.86 14.21 3.69
CA ALA A 184 -9.68 15.01 3.91
C ALA A 184 -9.00 14.64 5.23
N TRP A 185 -7.70 14.93 5.37
CA TRP A 185 -6.90 14.70 6.56
C TRP A 185 -6.39 16.03 7.12
N ASP A 186 -6.66 16.34 8.40
CA ASP A 186 -6.27 17.61 9.04
C ASP A 186 -4.94 17.56 9.82
N GLY A 187 -4.18 16.48 9.66
CA GLY A 187 -2.97 16.21 10.44
C GLY A 187 -3.20 15.30 11.64
N THR A 188 -4.46 15.14 12.07
CA THR A 188 -4.84 14.33 13.25
C THR A 188 -6.11 13.53 13.03
N ASN A 189 -7.09 14.09 12.33
CA ASN A 189 -8.41 13.53 12.15
C ASN A 189 -8.81 13.44 10.68
N LEU A 190 -9.75 12.56 10.38
CA LEU A 190 -10.42 12.49 9.09
C LEU A 190 -11.63 13.41 9.05
N TRP A 191 -11.82 14.04 7.89
CA TRP A 191 -13.05 14.73 7.55
C TRP A 191 -13.77 13.97 6.45
N LEU A 192 -15.08 13.82 6.60
CA LEU A 192 -15.94 13.10 5.66
C LEU A 192 -17.11 13.98 5.22
N ALA A 193 -17.33 14.05 3.92
CA ALA A 193 -18.57 14.61 3.36
C ALA A 193 -19.62 13.51 3.25
N GLY A 194 -20.71 13.67 3.99
CA GLY A 194 -21.86 12.78 4.00
C GLY A 194 -22.98 13.29 3.10
N GLY A 195 -23.25 12.56 2.03
CA GLY A 195 -24.23 12.97 1.03
C GLY A 195 -25.69 12.78 1.47
N ASN A 196 -25.97 11.73 2.26
CA ASN A 196 -27.32 11.45 2.70
C ASN A 196 -27.79 12.44 3.80
N THR A 197 -26.92 12.73 4.75
CA THR A 197 -27.22 13.67 5.84
C THR A 197 -26.93 15.12 5.51
N GLN A 198 -26.21 15.39 4.41
CA GLN A 198 -25.74 16.72 4.00
C GLN A 198 -24.87 17.39 5.06
N LYS A 199 -24.01 16.57 5.75
CA LYS A 199 -23.13 17.03 6.81
C LYS A 199 -21.66 16.79 6.45
N ILE A 200 -20.81 17.60 7.06
CA ILE A 200 -19.37 17.37 7.11
C ILE A 200 -19.06 16.86 8.51
N TYR A 201 -18.46 15.67 8.58
CA TYR A 201 -18.10 14.99 9.82
C TYR A 201 -16.62 15.08 10.09
N LYS A 202 -16.23 15.30 11.33
CA LYS A 202 -14.88 15.09 11.84
C LYS A 202 -14.84 13.76 12.57
N LEU A 203 -13.92 12.87 12.19
CA LEU A 203 -13.86 11.48 12.66
C LEU A 203 -12.52 11.19 13.34
N ASN A 204 -12.57 10.38 14.39
CA ASN A 204 -11.37 9.77 14.95
C ASN A 204 -10.88 8.65 14.01
N PRO A 205 -9.65 8.72 13.46
CA PRO A 205 -9.17 7.75 12.47
C PRO A 205 -8.92 6.35 13.03
N SER A 206 -8.74 6.23 14.36
CA SER A 206 -8.49 4.92 15.00
C SER A 206 -9.77 4.17 15.35
N THR A 207 -10.90 4.87 15.54
CA THR A 207 -12.14 4.24 15.99
C THR A 207 -13.31 4.44 15.02
N GLY A 208 -13.22 5.42 14.11
CA GLY A 208 -14.34 5.87 13.28
C GLY A 208 -15.38 6.72 14.02
N ALA A 209 -15.18 6.99 15.31
CA ALA A 209 -16.13 7.77 16.09
C ALA A 209 -16.24 9.20 15.57
N VAL A 210 -17.49 9.71 15.52
CA VAL A 210 -17.76 11.11 15.19
C VAL A 210 -17.34 11.99 16.35
N ILE A 211 -16.39 12.91 16.09
CA ILE A 211 -15.95 13.92 17.06
C ILE A 211 -16.88 15.14 17.02
N SER A 212 -17.19 15.59 15.82
CA SER A 212 -18.09 16.71 15.57
C SER A 212 -18.66 16.66 14.15
N SER A 213 -19.68 17.46 13.88
CA SER A 213 -20.21 17.66 12.54
C SER A 213 -20.91 19.01 12.41
N PHE A 214 -20.99 19.49 11.18
CA PHE A 214 -21.77 20.66 10.79
C PHE A 214 -22.49 20.44 9.46
N SER A 215 -23.50 21.26 9.16
CA SER A 215 -24.25 21.17 7.90
C SER A 215 -23.40 21.66 6.72
N SER A 216 -23.41 20.93 5.63
CA SER A 216 -22.78 21.35 4.36
C SER A 216 -23.51 22.54 3.76
N PRO A 217 -22.82 23.51 3.13
CA PRO A 217 -23.45 24.56 2.34
C PRO A 217 -24.01 24.07 1.00
N ASP A 218 -23.72 22.83 0.61
CA ASP A 218 -24.24 22.19 -0.60
C ASP A 218 -24.97 20.89 -0.26
N SER A 219 -26.08 20.61 -0.94
CA SER A 219 -26.89 19.39 -0.71
C SER A 219 -26.21 18.12 -1.21
N TYR A 220 -25.21 18.24 -2.10
CA TYR A 220 -24.37 17.14 -2.56
C TYR A 220 -22.88 17.48 -2.35
N PRO A 221 -22.35 17.33 -1.13
CA PRO A 221 -20.97 17.62 -0.79
C PRO A 221 -20.05 16.49 -1.28
N TYR A 222 -19.36 16.68 -2.40
CA TYR A 222 -18.55 15.59 -2.96
C TYR A 222 -17.09 15.61 -2.48
N GLY A 223 -16.28 16.55 -2.93
CA GLY A 223 -14.84 16.56 -2.64
C GLY A 223 -14.51 17.34 -1.37
N LEU A 224 -13.56 16.85 -0.59
CA LEU A 224 -12.96 17.57 0.53
C LEU A 224 -11.45 17.67 0.35
N ALA A 225 -10.87 18.79 0.80
CA ALA A 225 -9.43 18.97 0.97
C ALA A 225 -9.14 19.84 2.20
N TRP A 226 -7.94 19.69 2.77
CA TRP A 226 -7.45 20.47 3.92
C TRP A 226 -6.26 21.31 3.52
N ASP A 227 -6.30 22.64 3.74
CA ASP A 227 -5.23 23.56 3.36
C ASP A 227 -4.22 23.91 4.48
N GLY A 228 -4.30 23.17 5.59
CA GLY A 228 -3.51 23.44 6.80
C GLY A 228 -4.29 24.24 7.85
N ALA A 229 -5.35 24.93 7.47
CA ALA A 229 -6.17 25.76 8.38
C ALA A 229 -7.67 25.63 8.13
N ASN A 230 -8.09 25.42 6.88
CA ASN A 230 -9.48 25.42 6.46
C ASN A 230 -9.83 24.18 5.63
N LEU A 231 -11.12 23.84 5.59
CA LEU A 231 -11.65 22.84 4.68
C LEU A 231 -12.05 23.47 3.35
N TRP A 232 -11.76 22.75 2.28
CA TRP A 232 -12.29 23.02 0.96
C TRP A 232 -13.33 21.97 0.60
N LEU A 233 -14.44 22.39 -0.01
CA LEU A 233 -15.56 21.53 -0.39
C LEU A 233 -15.93 21.76 -1.84
N ALA A 234 -16.04 20.68 -2.62
CA ALA A 234 -16.68 20.68 -3.93
C ALA A 234 -18.18 20.43 -3.77
N GLY A 235 -18.97 21.44 -4.07
CA GLY A 235 -20.43 21.38 -4.07
C GLY A 235 -20.96 21.05 -5.47
N TYR A 236 -21.51 19.87 -5.63
CA TYR A 236 -22.02 19.40 -6.91
C TYR A 236 -23.27 20.17 -7.37
N ASN A 237 -24.23 20.38 -6.45
CA ASN A 237 -25.49 21.02 -6.81
C ASN A 237 -25.33 22.50 -7.17
N THR A 238 -24.47 23.20 -6.45
CA THR A 238 -24.20 24.62 -6.70
C THR A 238 -23.12 24.86 -7.73
N GLN A 239 -22.34 23.83 -8.10
CA GLN A 239 -21.17 23.91 -8.99
C GLN A 239 -20.12 24.92 -8.48
N LYS A 240 -19.95 24.96 -7.14
CA LYS A 240 -18.98 25.85 -6.47
C LYS A 240 -17.95 25.06 -5.69
N ILE A 241 -16.81 25.70 -5.53
CA ILE A 241 -15.78 25.28 -4.56
C ILE A 241 -15.85 26.26 -3.40
N TYR A 242 -16.08 25.73 -2.20
CA TYR A 242 -16.23 26.48 -0.95
C TYR A 242 -15.00 26.35 -0.08
N LYS A 243 -14.58 27.43 0.54
CA LYS A 243 -13.66 27.44 1.67
C LYS A 243 -14.45 27.59 2.96
N LEU A 244 -14.27 26.66 3.90
CA LEU A 244 -15.06 26.55 5.13
C LEU A 244 -14.19 26.69 6.37
N ASN A 245 -14.74 27.35 7.39
CA ASN A 245 -14.18 27.32 8.73
C ASN A 245 -14.44 25.93 9.36
N PRO A 246 -13.42 25.16 9.75
CA PRO A 246 -13.59 23.77 10.20
C PRO A 246 -14.26 23.68 11.60
N SER A 247 -14.25 24.75 12.39
CA SER A 247 -14.86 24.76 13.71
C SER A 247 -16.36 25.07 13.68
N THR A 248 -16.80 25.89 12.72
CA THR A 248 -18.19 26.41 12.67
C THR A 248 -18.96 25.94 11.44
N GLY A 249 -18.27 25.47 10.39
CA GLY A 249 -18.87 25.19 9.08
C GLY A 249 -19.19 26.43 8.25
N ALA A 250 -18.88 27.63 8.74
CA ALA A 250 -19.17 28.86 8.03
C ALA A 250 -18.38 28.97 6.73
N VAL A 251 -19.06 29.43 5.67
CA VAL A 251 -18.42 29.72 4.38
C VAL A 251 -17.57 30.98 4.51
N ILE A 252 -16.26 30.82 4.30
CA ILE A 252 -15.30 31.94 4.28
C ILE A 252 -15.30 32.59 2.90
N SER A 253 -15.25 31.78 1.86
CA SER A 253 -15.29 32.22 0.47
C SER A 253 -15.76 31.11 -0.46
N SER A 254 -16.09 31.43 -1.68
CA SER A 254 -16.38 30.44 -2.71
C SER A 254 -16.12 31.02 -4.11
N PHE A 255 -15.88 30.12 -5.06
CA PHE A 255 -15.80 30.45 -6.49
C PHE A 255 -16.49 29.36 -7.34
N SER A 256 -16.79 29.65 -8.58
CA SER A 256 -17.42 28.71 -9.50
C SER A 256 -16.42 27.62 -9.92
N SER A 257 -16.85 26.36 -9.93
CA SER A 257 -16.07 25.27 -10.46
C SER A 257 -15.87 25.40 -11.98
N PRO A 258 -14.70 25.05 -12.53
CA PRO A 258 -14.50 24.97 -13.98
C PRO A 258 -15.19 23.76 -14.62
N ASP A 259 -15.72 22.85 -13.82
CA ASP A 259 -16.46 21.65 -14.26
C ASP A 259 -17.85 21.66 -13.64
N SER A 260 -18.87 21.29 -14.41
CA SER A 260 -20.26 21.22 -13.92
C SER A 260 -20.51 20.07 -12.96
N TYR A 261 -19.61 19.07 -12.92
CA TYR A 261 -19.63 17.94 -11.98
C TYR A 261 -18.33 17.89 -11.18
N PRO A 262 -18.15 18.82 -10.21
CA PRO A 262 -16.97 18.86 -9.37
C PRO A 262 -17.03 17.73 -8.33
N TYR A 263 -16.08 16.79 -8.42
CA TYR A 263 -16.05 15.63 -7.51
C TYR A 263 -14.91 15.73 -6.49
N GLY A 264 -13.74 15.19 -6.77
CA GLY A 264 -12.65 15.11 -5.82
C GLY A 264 -11.86 16.42 -5.68
N LEU A 265 -11.41 16.71 -4.47
CA LEU A 265 -10.48 17.80 -4.19
C LEU A 265 -9.23 17.28 -3.52
N ALA A 266 -8.08 17.93 -3.81
CA ALA A 266 -6.85 17.76 -3.07
C ALA A 266 -6.09 19.09 -2.96
N TRP A 267 -5.24 19.24 -1.92
CA TRP A 267 -4.41 20.41 -1.70
C TRP A 267 -2.92 20.03 -1.81
N ASP A 268 -2.17 20.74 -2.67
CA ASP A 268 -0.73 20.43 -2.92
C ASP A 268 0.24 21.29 -2.10
N GLY A 269 -0.27 22.03 -1.12
CA GLY A 269 0.51 22.98 -0.32
C GLY A 269 0.39 24.42 -0.81
N ALA A 270 -0.05 24.63 -2.07
CA ALA A 270 -0.19 25.95 -2.68
C ALA A 270 -1.46 26.08 -3.53
N ASN A 271 -1.92 25.01 -4.16
CA ASN A 271 -3.01 25.02 -5.12
C ASN A 271 -4.03 23.92 -4.82
N LEU A 272 -5.25 24.11 -5.31
CA LEU A 272 -6.28 23.09 -5.31
C LEU A 272 -6.20 22.23 -6.59
N TRP A 273 -6.41 20.94 -6.41
CA TRP A 273 -6.66 20.00 -7.49
C TRP A 273 -8.13 19.59 -7.46
N LEU A 274 -8.76 19.52 -8.64
CA LEU A 274 -10.16 19.16 -8.81
C LEU A 274 -10.30 18.05 -9.84
N ALA A 275 -11.03 17.00 -9.49
CA ALA A 275 -11.53 16.01 -10.44
C ALA A 275 -12.85 16.50 -11.06
N GLY A 276 -12.83 16.82 -12.35
CA GLY A 276 -13.99 17.22 -13.13
C GLY A 276 -14.59 16.01 -13.85
N ASN A 277 -15.73 15.54 -13.38
CA ASN A 277 -16.33 14.33 -13.91
C ASN A 277 -17.10 14.55 -15.22
N ASN A 278 -17.53 15.75 -15.52
CA ASN A 278 -18.16 16.06 -16.81
C ASN A 278 -17.13 16.08 -17.95
N THR A 279 -16.02 16.80 -17.75
CA THR A 279 -14.97 16.96 -18.77
C THR A 279 -13.96 15.82 -18.79
N LYS A 280 -13.97 14.93 -17.78
CA LYS A 280 -12.98 13.85 -17.59
C LYS A 280 -11.56 14.39 -17.43
N LYS A 281 -11.42 15.55 -16.75
CA LYS A 281 -10.13 16.21 -16.52
C LYS A 281 -9.81 16.35 -15.05
N ILE A 282 -8.53 16.43 -14.77
CA ILE A 282 -7.99 16.85 -13.48
C ILE A 282 -7.46 18.26 -13.66
N TYR A 283 -7.98 19.21 -12.88
CA TYR A 283 -7.65 20.63 -12.93
C TYR A 283 -6.77 21.02 -11.77
N LYS A 284 -5.78 21.86 -12.01
CA LYS A 284 -5.05 22.61 -10.99
C LYS A 284 -5.60 24.04 -10.94
N LEU A 285 -6.02 24.48 -9.76
CA LEU A 285 -6.72 25.75 -9.57
C LEU A 285 -5.96 26.68 -8.63
N ASN A 286 -6.00 27.97 -8.92
CA ASN A 286 -5.60 29.00 -7.97
C ASN A 286 -6.67 29.12 -6.87
N PRO A 287 -6.34 28.91 -5.58
CA PRO A 287 -7.32 28.87 -4.50
C PRO A 287 -7.94 30.23 -4.16
N SER A 288 -7.28 31.33 -4.55
CA SER A 288 -7.79 32.69 -4.29
C SER A 288 -8.78 33.16 -5.34
N THR A 289 -8.60 32.73 -6.60
CA THR A 289 -9.39 33.24 -7.73
C THR A 289 -10.28 32.19 -8.39
N GLY A 290 -10.02 30.90 -8.16
CA GLY A 290 -10.65 29.80 -8.87
C GLY A 290 -10.13 29.60 -10.30
N ALA A 291 -9.16 30.41 -10.75
CA ALA A 291 -8.62 30.31 -12.11
C ALA A 291 -7.91 28.97 -12.35
N VAL A 292 -8.14 28.39 -13.52
CA VAL A 292 -7.45 27.17 -13.96
C VAL A 292 -6.00 27.51 -14.31
N ILE A 293 -5.04 26.90 -13.59
CA ILE A 293 -3.60 27.04 -13.85
C ILE A 293 -3.20 26.04 -14.94
N SER A 294 -3.64 24.79 -14.83
CA SER A 294 -3.39 23.73 -15.79
C SER A 294 -4.45 22.63 -15.67
N SER A 295 -4.48 21.74 -16.64
CA SER A 295 -5.31 20.54 -16.57
C SER A 295 -4.74 19.44 -17.46
N PHE A 296 -5.09 18.19 -17.14
CA PHE A 296 -4.82 17.02 -17.97
C PHE A 296 -6.00 16.05 -17.97
N SER A 297 -6.04 15.14 -18.93
CA SER A 297 -7.10 14.13 -19.03
C SER A 297 -6.98 13.10 -17.92
N SER A 298 -8.08 12.76 -17.27
CA SER A 298 -8.14 11.66 -16.31
C SER A 298 -7.91 10.30 -17.00
N PRO A 299 -7.18 9.37 -16.38
CA PRO A 299 -7.06 7.99 -16.87
C PRO A 299 -8.36 7.18 -16.70
N ASP A 300 -9.31 7.68 -15.91
CA ASP A 300 -10.60 7.05 -15.67
C ASP A 300 -11.73 7.96 -16.19
N SER A 301 -12.76 7.35 -16.78
CA SER A 301 -13.92 8.09 -17.31
C SER A 301 -14.85 8.63 -16.22
N TRP A 302 -14.71 8.13 -14.98
CA TRP A 302 -15.41 8.63 -13.80
C TRP A 302 -14.39 8.98 -12.69
N PRO A 303 -13.67 10.11 -12.82
CA PRO A 303 -12.70 10.55 -11.82
C PRO A 303 -13.44 11.09 -10.59
N TYR A 304 -13.24 10.41 -9.44
CA TYR A 304 -13.91 10.78 -8.20
C TYR A 304 -12.92 11.39 -7.19
N GLY A 305 -12.50 10.66 -6.19
CA GLY A 305 -11.68 11.22 -5.13
C GLY A 305 -10.26 11.58 -5.56
N LEU A 306 -9.72 12.64 -4.98
CA LEU A 306 -8.32 13.03 -5.13
C LEU A 306 -7.63 13.11 -3.77
N ALA A 307 -6.33 12.79 -3.73
CA ALA A 307 -5.45 13.08 -2.62
C ALA A 307 -4.05 13.46 -3.11
N TRP A 308 -3.29 14.20 -2.30
CA TRP A 308 -1.92 14.60 -2.56
C TRP A 308 -0.98 13.94 -1.55
N ASP A 309 0.07 13.24 -2.01
CA ASP A 309 1.02 12.52 -1.13
C ASP A 309 2.31 13.28 -0.84
N GLY A 310 2.37 14.56 -1.20
CA GLY A 310 3.56 15.40 -1.10
C GLY A 310 4.33 15.52 -2.42
N ALA A 311 4.13 14.60 -3.35
CA ALA A 311 4.81 14.58 -4.66
C ALA A 311 3.89 14.23 -5.82
N ASN A 312 2.86 13.40 -5.59
CA ASN A 312 2.00 12.86 -6.64
C ASN A 312 0.52 13.00 -6.27
N LEU A 313 -0.32 12.92 -7.29
CA LEU A 313 -1.77 12.85 -7.12
C LEU A 313 -2.22 11.40 -7.08
N TRP A 314 -3.14 11.11 -6.17
CA TRP A 314 -3.92 9.89 -6.12
C TRP A 314 -5.33 10.17 -6.62
N LEU A 315 -5.86 9.25 -7.43
CA LEU A 315 -7.19 9.36 -8.02
C LEU A 315 -7.98 8.07 -7.80
N ALA A 316 -9.20 8.20 -7.29
CA ALA A 316 -10.17 7.11 -7.29
C ALA A 316 -10.91 7.09 -8.63
N GLY A 317 -10.70 6.04 -9.41
CA GLY A 317 -11.37 5.80 -10.69
C GLY A 317 -12.59 4.90 -10.49
N ASN A 318 -13.78 5.47 -10.55
CA ASN A 318 -14.99 4.72 -10.25
C ASN A 318 -15.47 3.83 -11.43
N ASN A 319 -15.07 4.11 -12.66
CA ASN A 319 -15.38 3.24 -13.78
C ASN A 319 -14.53 1.97 -13.77
N THR A 320 -13.23 2.09 -13.59
CA THR A 320 -12.30 0.95 -13.59
C THR A 320 -12.19 0.25 -12.25
N LYS A 321 -12.75 0.82 -11.16
CA LYS A 321 -12.61 0.34 -9.77
C LYS A 321 -11.15 0.30 -9.33
N LYS A 322 -10.34 1.28 -9.77
CA LYS A 322 -8.91 1.38 -9.45
C LYS A 322 -8.60 2.66 -8.71
N ILE A 323 -7.53 2.59 -7.94
CA ILE A 323 -6.85 3.76 -7.38
C ILE A 323 -5.59 3.97 -8.20
N TYR A 324 -5.43 5.17 -8.76
CA TYR A 324 -4.31 5.55 -9.61
C TYR A 324 -3.37 6.50 -8.87
N LYS A 325 -2.07 6.33 -9.06
CA LYS A 325 -1.06 7.31 -8.73
C LYS A 325 -0.63 8.02 -10.01
N LEU A 326 -0.67 9.34 -10.02
CA LEU A 326 -0.48 10.17 -11.22
C LEU A 326 0.69 11.14 -11.02
N ASN A 327 1.45 11.35 -12.08
CA ASN A 327 2.41 12.45 -12.17
C ASN A 327 1.62 13.78 -12.32
N PRO A 328 1.74 14.74 -11.40
CA PRO A 328 0.93 15.96 -11.41
C PRO A 328 1.27 16.93 -12.54
N SER A 329 2.46 16.82 -13.13
CA SER A 329 2.88 17.70 -14.25
C SER A 329 2.37 17.21 -15.60
N THR A 330 2.26 15.88 -15.78
CA THR A 330 1.94 15.28 -17.09
C THR A 330 0.61 14.56 -17.13
N GLY A 331 0.04 14.19 -15.97
CA GLY A 331 -1.12 13.31 -15.86
C GLY A 331 -0.82 11.83 -16.11
N ALA A 332 0.45 11.46 -16.37
CA ALA A 332 0.83 10.09 -16.63
C ALA A 332 0.57 9.19 -15.41
N VAL A 333 0.04 8.00 -15.67
CA VAL A 333 -0.16 6.98 -14.63
C VAL A 333 1.20 6.41 -14.24
N ILE A 334 1.59 6.60 -12.97
CA ILE A 334 2.80 6.02 -12.39
C ILE A 334 2.52 4.57 -11.98
N SER A 335 1.41 4.35 -11.28
CA SER A 335 0.96 3.02 -10.85
C SER A 335 -0.55 3.01 -10.60
N SER A 336 -1.14 1.83 -10.49
CA SER A 336 -2.53 1.68 -10.07
C SER A 336 -2.75 0.33 -9.38
N PHE A 337 -3.77 0.24 -8.54
CA PHE A 337 -4.21 -0.98 -7.91
C PHE A 337 -5.75 -1.02 -7.80
N SER A 338 -6.31 -2.19 -7.59
CA SER A 338 -7.75 -2.37 -7.45
C SER A 338 -8.27 -1.78 -6.14
N SER A 339 -9.36 -1.02 -6.20
CA SER A 339 -10.05 -0.52 -5.02
C SER A 339 -10.66 -1.67 -4.21
N PRO A 340 -10.65 -1.61 -2.87
CA PRO A 340 -11.38 -2.57 -2.01
C PRO A 340 -12.90 -2.38 -2.08
N ASP A 341 -13.35 -1.25 -2.61
CA ASP A 341 -14.77 -0.94 -2.77
C ASP A 341 -15.12 -0.78 -4.25
N SER A 342 -16.27 -1.31 -4.65
CA SER A 342 -16.73 -1.21 -6.04
C SER A 342 -17.21 0.19 -6.44
N TRP A 343 -17.41 1.09 -5.45
CA TRP A 343 -17.69 2.50 -5.64
C TRP A 343 -16.70 3.34 -4.83
N PRO A 344 -15.44 3.46 -5.29
CA PRO A 344 -14.43 4.28 -4.64
C PRO A 344 -14.74 5.76 -4.85
N TYR A 345 -14.91 6.48 -3.74
CA TYR A 345 -15.23 7.90 -3.76
C TYR A 345 -14.05 8.74 -3.22
N GLY A 346 -14.15 9.28 -2.02
CA GLY A 346 -13.17 10.20 -1.47
C GLY A 346 -11.84 9.56 -1.16
N LEU A 347 -10.76 10.29 -1.38
CA LEU A 347 -9.41 9.93 -0.96
C LEU A 347 -8.84 10.98 -0.03
N ALA A 348 -8.01 10.55 0.92
CA ALA A 348 -7.19 11.43 1.74
C ALA A 348 -5.84 10.78 2.02
N TRP A 349 -4.78 11.58 2.23
CA TRP A 349 -3.44 11.12 2.57
C TRP A 349 -3.07 11.57 3.99
N ASP A 350 -2.68 10.63 4.88
CA ASP A 350 -2.35 10.93 6.29
C ASP A 350 -0.87 11.15 6.56
N GLY A 351 -0.06 11.27 5.52
CA GLY A 351 1.40 11.36 5.58
C GLY A 351 2.10 10.02 5.39
N ALA A 352 1.38 8.90 5.56
CA ALA A 352 1.92 7.55 5.41
C ALA A 352 0.96 6.59 4.68
N ASN A 353 -0.35 6.81 4.81
CA ASN A 353 -1.36 5.90 4.26
C ASN A 353 -2.41 6.68 3.47
N LEU A 354 -2.96 6.02 2.47
CA LEU A 354 -4.10 6.52 1.73
C LEU A 354 -5.39 6.05 2.41
N TRP A 355 -6.35 6.96 2.58
CA TRP A 355 -7.69 6.65 3.06
C TRP A 355 -8.67 6.71 1.91
N LEU A 356 -9.69 5.83 1.94
CA LEU A 356 -10.72 5.73 0.92
C LEU A 356 -12.10 5.68 1.54
N ALA A 357 -13.01 6.51 1.05
CA ALA A 357 -14.44 6.37 1.29
C ALA A 357 -15.03 5.37 0.28
N GLY A 358 -15.47 4.21 0.77
CA GLY A 358 -16.16 3.19 -0.01
C GLY A 358 -17.67 3.38 0.08
N ASN A 359 -18.28 3.85 -0.99
CA ASN A 359 -19.71 4.17 -0.97
C ASN A 359 -20.60 2.94 -1.15
N ASN A 360 -20.11 1.83 -1.70
CA ASN A 360 -20.89 0.59 -1.78
C ASN A 360 -20.95 -0.13 -0.43
N THR A 361 -19.82 -0.29 0.24
CA THR A 361 -19.74 -1.00 1.52
C THR A 361 -20.09 -0.13 2.73
N LYS A 362 -20.24 1.20 2.55
CA LYS A 362 -20.44 2.18 3.63
C LYS A 362 -19.31 2.15 4.66
N LYS A 363 -18.07 1.99 4.18
CA LYS A 363 -16.87 1.93 5.03
C LYS A 363 -15.86 2.99 4.64
N ILE A 364 -15.12 3.43 5.64
CA ILE A 364 -13.87 4.17 5.43
C ILE A 364 -12.73 3.20 5.61
N TYR A 365 -11.89 3.09 4.58
CA TYR A 365 -10.74 2.19 4.54
C TYR A 365 -9.45 2.98 4.74
N LYS A 366 -8.58 2.48 5.59
CA LYS A 366 -7.17 2.85 5.61
C LYS A 366 -6.42 1.89 4.70
N LEU A 367 -5.96 2.39 3.56
CA LEU A 367 -5.22 1.61 2.59
C LEU A 367 -3.77 1.57 3.03
N ASN A 368 -3.39 0.49 3.70
CA ASN A 368 -1.99 0.25 3.96
C ASN A 368 -1.34 -0.03 2.62
N GLN A 369 -0.34 0.75 2.27
CA GLN A 369 0.58 0.33 1.23
C GLN A 369 1.13 -1.02 1.66
N ALA A 370 1.14 -2.00 0.76
CA ALA A 370 1.72 -3.29 1.08
C ALA A 370 3.14 -3.03 1.58
N LEU A 371 3.39 -3.38 2.86
CA LEU A 371 4.70 -3.21 3.45
C LEU A 371 5.61 -4.26 2.81
N TYR A 372 6.46 -3.84 1.90
CA TYR A 372 7.46 -4.71 1.30
C TYR A 372 8.69 -4.75 2.19
N GLY A 373 9.05 -5.95 2.62
CA GLY A 373 10.29 -6.18 3.35
C GLY A 373 11.50 -6.28 2.45
N ALA A 374 11.28 -6.76 1.23
CA ALA A 374 12.32 -6.91 0.25
C ALA A 374 11.73 -6.93 -1.16
N ARG A 375 12.52 -6.48 -2.13
CA ARG A 375 12.16 -6.44 -3.53
C ARG A 375 13.34 -6.89 -4.37
N THR A 376 13.05 -7.69 -5.36
CA THR A 376 14.04 -8.26 -6.28
C THR A 376 13.60 -8.03 -7.72
N LEU A 377 14.46 -7.44 -8.52
CA LEU A 377 14.33 -7.41 -9.98
C LEU A 377 15.25 -8.48 -10.56
N LEU A 378 14.69 -9.45 -11.27
CA LEU A 378 15.47 -10.43 -12.00
C LEU A 378 16.15 -9.79 -13.22
N ALA A 379 17.38 -10.18 -13.52
CA ALA A 379 18.13 -9.67 -14.67
C ALA A 379 17.41 -9.91 -16.01
N SER A 380 16.59 -10.97 -16.07
CA SER A 380 15.73 -11.28 -17.22
C SER A 380 14.38 -11.83 -16.73
N PRO A 381 13.29 -11.60 -17.45
CA PRO A 381 11.99 -12.17 -17.13
C PRO A 381 12.05 -13.71 -17.14
N VAL A 382 11.33 -14.32 -16.20
CA VAL A 382 11.14 -15.77 -16.12
C VAL A 382 9.71 -16.09 -16.52
N THR A 383 9.54 -17.00 -17.48
CA THR A 383 8.24 -17.49 -17.92
C THR A 383 8.01 -18.90 -17.44
N LYS A 384 7.02 -19.09 -16.58
CA LYS A 384 6.52 -20.40 -16.15
C LYS A 384 5.27 -20.78 -16.97
N THR A 385 5.25 -22.02 -17.44
CA THR A 385 4.12 -22.58 -18.18
C THR A 385 3.50 -23.77 -17.44
N SER A 386 2.39 -24.28 -17.94
CA SER A 386 1.75 -25.50 -17.41
C SER A 386 2.57 -26.79 -17.56
N THR A 387 3.68 -26.76 -18.30
CA THR A 387 4.62 -27.89 -18.43
C THR A 387 5.75 -27.85 -17.40
N ASN A 388 5.82 -26.79 -16.58
CA ASN A 388 6.88 -26.60 -15.61
C ASN A 388 6.30 -26.55 -14.17
N THR A 389 7.04 -27.13 -13.24
CA THR A 389 6.97 -26.72 -11.83
C THR A 389 8.00 -25.63 -11.56
N MET A 390 7.81 -24.82 -10.54
CA MET A 390 8.71 -23.75 -10.17
C MET A 390 9.07 -23.85 -8.69
N LYS A 391 10.34 -23.61 -8.40
CA LYS A 391 10.85 -23.46 -7.03
C LYS A 391 11.51 -22.09 -6.92
N ILE A 392 11.19 -21.35 -5.87
CA ILE A 392 11.88 -20.12 -5.51
C ILE A 392 12.51 -20.31 -4.14
N GLN A 393 13.82 -20.13 -4.07
CA GLN A 393 14.59 -20.14 -2.85
C GLN A 393 14.95 -18.70 -2.51
N TYR A 394 14.74 -18.32 -1.27
CA TYR A 394 15.02 -16.99 -0.79
C TYR A 394 15.83 -17.06 0.50
N ASP A 395 17.03 -16.50 0.46
CA ASP A 395 17.93 -16.42 1.58
C ASP A 395 18.02 -15.00 2.12
N PHE A 396 17.77 -14.82 3.39
CA PHE A 396 18.19 -13.61 4.12
C PHE A 396 19.54 -13.91 4.77
N VAL A 397 20.56 -13.20 4.33
CA VAL A 397 21.93 -13.35 4.81
C VAL A 397 22.35 -12.10 5.57
N PHE A 398 22.75 -12.28 6.80
CA PHE A 398 23.22 -11.20 7.67
C PHE A 398 24.75 -11.22 7.62
N GLN A 399 25.36 -10.16 7.14
CA GLN A 399 26.82 -10.02 7.09
C GLN A 399 27.33 -9.30 8.33
N GLU A 400 28.37 -9.86 8.94
CA GLU A 400 29.16 -9.23 10.01
C GLU A 400 29.88 -7.95 9.55
#